data_e536a756dbea18e154e299b96305ee90
#
_entry.id   e536a756dbea18e154e299b96305ee90
#
_cell.length_a   1.000
_cell.length_b   1.000
_cell.length_c   1.000
_cell.angle_alpha   90.00
_cell.angle_beta   90.00
_cell.angle_gamma   90.00
#
_symmetry.space_group_name_H-M   'P 1'
#
loop_
_entity.id
_entity.type
_entity.pdbx_description
1 polymer ?
#
loop_
_entity_poly.entity_id
_entity_poly.type
_entity_poly.pdbx_seq_one_letter_code
_entity_poly.pdbx_strand_id
1 'polypeptide(L)'
;PNPLTPAEEKKYIQRYTEGDLEAKHILIEPNLRLVAHVIRKYQNTSEDPEDLISIGTIGLIKAIITFDPEKGNRLAAYASRCVENEVLMYLRARKKCSHEISLYEPIGTDREGNEVNLYDIIESTETDIPERIHLKDNIQKLYEKLENELSPREKLVLKMRYGLYQGEEYTQREIAAQLGISRSYVSRIEKSA
;
A
#
# COMPACT_ATOMS: atom_id res chain seq x y z
N PRO A 1 -16.09 31.44 17.74
CA PRO A 1 -17.51 31.71 17.41
C PRO A 1 -18.45 31.21 18.51
N ASN A 2 -19.57 31.90 18.69
CA ASN A 2 -20.55 31.52 19.68
C ASN A 2 -21.31 30.27 19.20
N PRO A 3 -21.74 29.37 20.10
CA PRO A 3 -22.55 28.22 19.72
C PRO A 3 -23.88 28.67 19.11
N LEU A 4 -24.34 27.96 18.08
CA LEU A 4 -25.67 28.21 17.47
C LEU A 4 -26.76 27.81 18.44
N THR A 5 -27.85 28.58 18.42
CA THR A 5 -29.09 28.20 19.10
C THR A 5 -29.76 27.02 18.36
N PRO A 6 -30.58 26.20 19.04
CA PRO A 6 -31.25 25.07 18.39
C PRO A 6 -32.11 25.48 17.18
N ALA A 7 -32.66 26.70 17.19
CA ALA A 7 -33.45 27.22 16.10
C ALA A 7 -32.58 27.59 14.89
N GLU A 8 -31.43 28.19 15.13
CA GLU A 8 -30.44 28.51 14.08
C GLU A 8 -29.84 27.27 13.49
N GLU A 9 -29.46 26.28 14.33
CA GLU A 9 -28.95 24.99 13.87
C GLU A 9 -29.92 24.32 12.90
N LYS A 10 -31.20 24.23 13.26
CA LYS A 10 -32.25 23.67 12.41
C LYS A 10 -32.40 24.43 11.09
N LYS A 11 -32.36 25.77 11.15
CA LYS A 11 -32.44 26.65 9.97
C LYS A 11 -31.26 26.40 9.01
N TYR A 12 -30.04 26.33 9.51
CA TYR A 12 -28.86 26.12 8.67
C TYR A 12 -28.77 24.69 8.13
N ILE A 13 -29.24 23.69 8.87
CA ILE A 13 -29.36 22.33 8.37
C ILE A 13 -30.33 22.29 7.17
N GLN A 14 -31.48 22.96 7.27
CA GLN A 14 -32.45 23.02 6.18
C GLN A 14 -31.86 23.73 4.96
N ARG A 15 -31.22 24.89 5.13
CA ARG A 15 -30.53 25.61 4.03
C ARG A 15 -29.47 24.75 3.36
N TYR A 16 -28.71 23.99 4.14
CA TYR A 16 -27.72 23.09 3.59
C TYR A 16 -28.36 21.95 2.76
N THR A 17 -29.47 21.40 3.22
CA THR A 17 -30.22 20.35 2.47
C THR A 17 -30.81 20.92 1.15
N GLU A 18 -31.10 22.21 1.10
CA GLU A 18 -31.55 22.93 -0.10
C GLU A 18 -30.39 23.31 -1.05
N GLY A 19 -29.12 22.98 -0.68
CA GLY A 19 -27.93 23.17 -1.52
C GLY A 19 -27.10 24.40 -1.20
N ASP A 20 -27.35 25.08 -0.10
CA ASP A 20 -26.59 26.26 0.32
C ASP A 20 -25.26 25.85 0.98
N LEU A 21 -24.16 26.06 0.27
CA LEU A 21 -22.79 25.72 0.75
C LEU A 21 -22.31 26.65 1.86
N GLU A 22 -22.75 27.88 1.94
CA GLU A 22 -22.42 28.79 3.06
C GLU A 22 -23.00 28.27 4.38
N ALA A 23 -24.19 27.71 4.36
CA ALA A 23 -24.78 27.11 5.55
C ALA A 23 -23.93 26.00 6.15
N LYS A 24 -23.18 25.26 5.33
CA LYS A 24 -22.19 24.24 5.77
C LYS A 24 -21.08 24.87 6.60
N HIS A 25 -20.48 25.97 6.15
CA HIS A 25 -19.42 26.65 6.88
C HIS A 25 -19.92 27.20 8.22
N ILE A 26 -21.11 27.77 8.23
CA ILE A 26 -21.77 28.30 9.44
C ILE A 26 -22.08 27.16 10.44
N LEU A 27 -22.31 25.94 9.98
CA LEU A 27 -22.48 24.78 10.85
C LEU A 27 -21.16 24.22 11.38
N ILE A 28 -20.08 24.32 10.62
CA ILE A 28 -18.75 23.78 11.03
C ILE A 28 -18.13 24.63 12.12
N GLU A 29 -17.98 25.94 11.90
CA GLU A 29 -17.20 26.81 12.77
C GLU A 29 -17.59 26.77 14.26
N PRO A 30 -18.87 26.92 14.66
CA PRO A 30 -19.26 26.86 16.07
C PRO A 30 -19.06 25.48 16.69
N ASN A 31 -19.14 24.41 15.86
CA ASN A 31 -19.00 23.01 16.29
C ASN A 31 -17.54 22.57 16.43
N LEU A 32 -16.53 23.36 16.05
CA LEU A 32 -15.12 23.06 16.30
C LEU A 32 -14.80 22.90 17.81
N ARG A 33 -15.55 23.60 18.69
CA ARG A 33 -15.42 23.39 20.14
C ARG A 33 -15.80 21.97 20.57
N LEU A 34 -16.77 21.35 19.88
CA LEU A 34 -17.14 19.96 20.11
C LEU A 34 -16.01 19.02 19.75
N VAL A 35 -15.31 19.30 18.63
CA VAL A 35 -14.12 18.52 18.23
C VAL A 35 -13.07 18.60 19.36
N ALA A 36 -12.70 19.79 19.78
CA ALA A 36 -11.72 19.96 20.86
C ALA A 36 -12.14 19.26 22.16
N HIS A 37 -13.44 19.24 22.47
CA HIS A 37 -13.95 18.53 23.66
C HIS A 37 -13.80 17.01 23.52
N VAL A 38 -14.13 16.45 22.38
CA VAL A 38 -14.00 14.99 22.12
C VAL A 38 -12.53 14.57 22.15
N ILE A 39 -11.64 15.36 21.53
CA ILE A 39 -10.21 15.06 21.42
C ILE A 39 -9.53 15.02 22.81
N ARG A 40 -10.01 15.75 23.80
CA ARG A 40 -9.46 15.68 25.16
C ARG A 40 -9.37 14.29 25.74
N LYS A 41 -10.23 13.35 25.34
CA LYS A 41 -10.19 11.96 25.76
C LYS A 41 -8.93 11.23 25.28
N TYR A 42 -8.28 11.73 24.23
CA TYR A 42 -7.16 11.11 23.52
C TYR A 42 -5.81 11.82 23.77
N GLN A 43 -5.75 12.79 24.70
CA GLN A 43 -4.51 13.52 25.01
C GLN A 43 -3.38 12.65 25.59
N ASN A 44 -3.69 11.45 26.05
CA ASN A 44 -2.70 10.51 26.57
C ASN A 44 -2.14 9.56 25.50
N THR A 45 -2.44 9.83 24.22
CA THR A 45 -1.84 9.08 23.10
C THR A 45 -0.50 9.72 22.71
N SER A 46 0.35 8.98 22.03
CA SER A 46 1.64 9.48 21.50
C SER A 46 1.50 10.42 20.29
N GLU A 47 0.27 10.69 19.87
CA GLU A 47 -0.02 11.51 18.68
C GLU A 47 -0.11 12.99 19.02
N ASP A 48 0.25 13.84 18.06
CA ASP A 48 0.14 15.28 18.19
C ASP A 48 -1.32 15.71 18.37
N PRO A 49 -1.63 16.52 19.40
CA PRO A 49 -2.97 17.06 19.60
C PRO A 49 -3.52 17.85 18.41
N GLU A 50 -2.67 18.54 17.64
CA GLU A 50 -3.07 19.31 16.46
C GLU A 50 -3.51 18.38 15.33
N ASP A 51 -2.81 17.26 15.13
CA ASP A 51 -3.19 16.21 14.17
C ASP A 51 -4.55 15.60 14.54
N LEU A 52 -4.74 15.28 15.83
CA LEU A 52 -6.01 14.73 16.29
C LEU A 52 -7.17 15.71 16.11
N ILE A 53 -6.96 17.02 16.32
CA ILE A 53 -7.98 18.05 16.05
C ILE A 53 -8.29 18.13 14.55
N SER A 54 -7.28 18.06 13.70
CA SER A 54 -7.44 18.07 12.24
C SER A 54 -8.28 16.86 11.78
N ILE A 55 -7.96 15.67 12.26
CA ILE A 55 -8.71 14.44 11.98
C ILE A 55 -10.13 14.52 12.54
N GLY A 56 -10.29 15.01 13.77
CA GLY A 56 -11.60 15.22 14.36
C GLY A 56 -12.46 16.22 13.57
N THR A 57 -11.83 17.24 12.99
CA THR A 57 -12.50 18.21 12.12
C THR A 57 -13.02 17.53 10.84
N ILE A 58 -12.25 16.60 10.26
CA ILE A 58 -12.74 15.78 9.14
C ILE A 58 -13.98 14.97 9.55
N GLY A 59 -13.95 14.38 10.75
CA GLY A 59 -15.11 13.68 11.32
C GLY A 59 -16.35 14.56 11.48
N LEU A 60 -16.17 15.81 11.94
CA LEU A 60 -17.24 16.81 12.02
C LEU A 60 -17.81 17.17 10.65
N ILE A 61 -16.95 17.40 9.66
CA ILE A 61 -17.36 17.70 8.29
C ILE A 61 -18.18 16.54 7.70
N LYS A 62 -17.72 15.32 7.87
CA LYS A 62 -18.45 14.11 7.44
C LYS A 62 -19.81 14.02 8.14
N ALA A 63 -19.87 14.33 9.43
CA ALA A 63 -21.12 14.32 10.18
C ALA A 63 -22.13 15.31 9.61
N ILE A 64 -21.71 16.54 9.32
CA ILE A 64 -22.61 17.57 8.75
C ILE A 64 -23.13 17.15 7.37
N ILE A 65 -22.28 16.53 6.55
CA ILE A 65 -22.67 16.06 5.21
C ILE A 65 -23.69 14.91 5.27
N THR A 66 -23.55 14.02 6.25
CA THR A 66 -24.35 12.79 6.34
C THR A 66 -25.49 12.88 7.35
N PHE A 67 -25.64 14.03 8.01
CA PHE A 67 -26.68 14.22 9.02
C PHE A 67 -28.07 14.23 8.41
N ASP A 68 -28.95 13.42 8.96
CA ASP A 68 -30.37 13.35 8.59
C ASP A 68 -31.24 13.86 9.76
N PRO A 69 -31.86 15.04 9.63
CA PRO A 69 -32.67 15.62 10.70
C PRO A 69 -33.97 14.82 10.99
N GLU A 70 -34.44 14.02 10.02
CA GLU A 70 -35.66 13.25 10.19
C GLU A 70 -35.51 12.06 11.16
N LYS A 71 -34.25 11.60 11.38
CA LYS A 71 -33.97 10.52 12.32
C LYS A 71 -34.03 10.90 13.79
N GLY A 72 -34.45 12.13 14.10
CA GLY A 72 -34.72 12.58 15.46
C GLY A 72 -33.49 12.77 16.37
N ASN A 73 -32.26 12.65 15.84
CA ASN A 73 -31.02 12.85 16.59
C ASN A 73 -30.64 14.34 16.63
N ARG A 74 -29.91 14.73 17.69
CA ARG A 74 -29.28 16.06 17.74
C ARG A 74 -27.96 16.01 16.96
N LEU A 75 -27.69 17.06 16.14
CA LEU A 75 -26.45 17.17 15.38
C LEU A 75 -25.21 16.98 16.25
N ALA A 76 -25.15 17.62 17.41
CA ALA A 76 -24.01 17.51 18.32
C ALA A 76 -23.74 16.07 18.78
N ALA A 77 -24.78 15.28 19.06
CA ALA A 77 -24.63 13.88 19.46
C ALA A 77 -24.14 13.01 18.31
N TYR A 78 -24.65 13.22 17.11
CA TYR A 78 -24.22 12.53 15.90
C TYR A 78 -22.78 12.91 15.52
N ALA A 79 -22.47 14.20 15.51
CA ALA A 79 -21.14 14.70 15.22
C ALA A 79 -20.09 14.19 16.21
N SER A 80 -20.41 14.16 17.52
CA SER A 80 -19.48 13.59 18.52
C SER A 80 -19.08 12.16 18.19
N ARG A 81 -20.01 11.32 17.76
CA ARG A 81 -19.75 9.93 17.38
C ARG A 81 -18.92 9.84 16.10
N CYS A 82 -19.21 10.70 15.10
CA CYS A 82 -18.44 10.74 13.85
C CYS A 82 -16.99 11.17 14.11
N VAL A 83 -16.78 12.21 14.93
CA VAL A 83 -15.46 12.66 15.36
C VAL A 83 -14.70 11.56 16.08
N GLU A 84 -15.34 10.92 17.06
CA GLU A 84 -14.74 9.81 17.83
C GLU A 84 -14.36 8.63 16.93
N ASN A 85 -15.23 8.25 15.99
CA ASN A 85 -14.96 7.17 15.04
C ASN A 85 -13.77 7.50 14.12
N GLU A 86 -13.68 8.73 13.62
CA GLU A 86 -12.58 9.14 12.74
C GLU A 86 -11.23 9.09 13.48
N VAL A 87 -11.19 9.60 14.71
CA VAL A 87 -10.00 9.52 15.58
C VAL A 87 -9.62 8.07 15.88
N LEU A 88 -10.59 7.23 16.24
CA LEU A 88 -10.31 5.81 16.50
C LEU A 88 -9.81 5.06 15.25
N MET A 89 -10.34 5.38 14.08
CA MET A 89 -9.86 4.81 12.82
C MET A 89 -8.40 5.22 12.55
N TYR A 90 -8.07 6.48 12.76
CA TYR A 90 -6.70 6.98 12.65
C TYR A 90 -5.74 6.26 13.62
N LEU A 91 -6.09 6.19 14.90
CA LEU A 91 -5.26 5.53 15.91
C LEU A 91 -5.06 4.03 15.62
N ARG A 92 -6.08 3.35 15.07
CA ARG A 92 -5.94 1.94 14.62
C ARG A 92 -5.01 1.80 13.43
N ALA A 93 -5.07 2.73 12.46
CA ALA A 93 -4.16 2.75 11.33
C ALA A 93 -2.71 2.98 11.79
N ARG A 94 -2.49 3.97 12.67
CA ARG A 94 -1.16 4.26 13.27
C ARG A 94 -0.60 3.06 14.04
N LYS A 95 -1.44 2.35 14.78
CA LYS A 95 -1.00 1.14 15.49
C LYS A 95 -0.47 0.05 14.56
N LYS A 96 -0.96 -0.05 13.32
CA LYS A 96 -0.41 -0.99 12.35
C LYS A 96 1.01 -0.61 11.91
N CYS A 97 1.28 0.69 11.80
CA CYS A 97 2.60 1.23 11.42
C CYS A 97 3.55 1.43 12.62
N SER A 98 3.10 1.14 13.86
CA SER A 98 3.93 1.34 15.07
C SER A 98 5.17 0.44 15.16
N HIS A 99 5.25 -0.58 14.31
CA HIS A 99 6.41 -1.47 14.20
C HIS A 99 7.36 -1.07 13.07
N GLU A 100 7.03 -0.04 12.29
CA GLU A 100 7.90 0.50 11.27
C GLU A 100 8.99 1.34 11.95
N ILE A 101 10.25 1.02 11.62
CA ILE A 101 11.44 1.71 12.12
C ILE A 101 12.04 2.50 10.96
N SER A 102 12.48 3.72 11.22
CA SER A 102 13.17 4.53 10.20
C SER A 102 14.49 3.89 9.82
N LEU A 103 14.79 3.78 8.52
CA LEU A 103 16.09 3.33 8.04
C LEU A 103 17.24 4.27 8.48
N TYR A 104 16.93 5.51 8.80
CA TYR A 104 17.88 6.51 9.30
C TYR A 104 17.93 6.57 10.83
N GLU A 105 17.28 5.64 11.53
CA GLU A 105 17.39 5.57 12.98
C GLU A 105 18.77 5.06 13.38
N PRO A 106 19.49 5.79 14.25
CA PRO A 106 20.82 5.37 14.70
C PRO A 106 20.70 4.12 15.58
N ILE A 107 21.42 3.07 15.19
CA ILE A 107 21.45 1.79 15.90
C ILE A 107 22.61 1.77 16.92
N GLY A 108 23.65 2.57 16.66
CA GLY A 108 24.81 2.64 17.51
C GLY A 108 25.84 3.63 16.99
N THR A 109 27.01 3.59 17.57
CA THR A 109 28.17 4.38 17.13
C THR A 109 29.33 3.45 16.77
N ASP A 110 30.07 3.79 15.74
CA ASP A 110 31.31 3.09 15.38
C ASP A 110 32.44 3.39 16.39
N ARG A 111 33.63 2.78 16.17
CA ARG A 111 34.80 2.99 17.04
C ARG A 111 35.36 4.42 16.95
N GLU A 112 34.98 5.15 15.91
CA GLU A 112 35.42 6.54 15.65
C GLU A 112 34.40 7.57 16.16
N GLY A 113 33.25 7.11 16.68
CA GLY A 113 32.20 7.96 17.25
C GLY A 113 31.16 8.43 16.25
N ASN A 114 31.13 7.91 15.01
CA ASN A 114 30.11 8.24 14.02
C ASN A 114 28.85 7.41 14.27
N GLU A 115 27.69 8.03 14.05
CA GLU A 115 26.40 7.32 14.13
C GLU A 115 26.28 6.30 12.98
N VAL A 116 25.92 5.08 13.33
CA VAL A 116 25.63 4.01 12.38
C VAL A 116 24.13 3.84 12.29
N ASN A 117 23.57 4.04 11.12
CA ASN A 117 22.15 3.91 10.85
C ASN A 117 21.78 2.50 10.39
N LEU A 118 20.48 2.17 10.50
CA LEU A 118 19.98 0.89 9.99
C LEU A 118 20.24 0.74 8.48
N TYR A 119 20.15 1.84 7.73
CA TYR A 119 20.45 1.88 6.30
C TYR A 119 21.88 1.39 5.96
N ASP A 120 22.87 1.66 6.81
CA ASP A 120 24.28 1.31 6.57
C ASP A 120 24.55 -0.19 6.77
N ILE A 121 23.66 -0.90 7.48
CA ILE A 121 23.82 -2.34 7.82
C ILE A 121 22.98 -3.23 6.91
N ILE A 122 21.87 -2.70 6.34
CA ILE A 122 21.02 -3.50 5.45
C ILE A 122 21.80 -3.83 4.18
N GLU A 123 22.07 -5.11 4.00
CA GLU A 123 22.73 -5.64 2.82
C GLU A 123 21.83 -5.46 1.59
N SER A 124 22.40 -4.92 0.52
CA SER A 124 21.72 -4.86 -0.77
C SER A 124 21.57 -6.28 -1.32
N THR A 125 20.36 -6.65 -1.68
CA THR A 125 20.07 -7.92 -2.38
C THR A 125 20.48 -7.89 -3.85
N GLU A 126 21.10 -6.79 -4.30
CA GLU A 126 21.63 -6.75 -5.66
C GLU A 126 22.76 -7.74 -5.83
N THR A 127 22.61 -8.63 -6.79
CA THR A 127 23.68 -9.54 -7.22
C THR A 127 24.94 -8.76 -7.55
N ASP A 128 26.09 -9.22 -7.07
CA ASP A 128 27.38 -8.59 -7.28
C ASP A 128 27.60 -8.32 -8.78
N ILE A 129 28.13 -7.14 -9.10
CA ILE A 129 28.34 -6.71 -10.50
C ILE A 129 29.15 -7.75 -11.30
N PRO A 130 30.23 -8.35 -10.79
CA PRO A 130 30.92 -9.46 -11.43
C PRO A 130 30.02 -10.66 -11.73
N GLU A 131 29.17 -11.07 -10.80
CA GLU A 131 28.22 -12.18 -11.03
C GLU A 131 27.21 -11.87 -12.14
N ARG A 132 26.71 -10.64 -12.21
CA ARG A 132 25.82 -10.21 -13.30
C ARG A 132 26.51 -10.26 -14.66
N ILE A 133 27.78 -9.83 -14.73
CA ILE A 133 28.57 -9.88 -15.96
C ILE A 133 28.81 -11.35 -16.36
N HIS A 134 29.22 -12.19 -15.42
CA HIS A 134 29.39 -13.62 -15.67
C HIS A 134 28.13 -14.30 -16.13
N LEU A 135 26.99 -13.98 -15.50
CA LEU A 135 25.70 -14.52 -15.92
C LEU A 135 25.37 -14.12 -17.35
N LYS A 136 25.57 -12.85 -17.71
CA LYS A 136 25.34 -12.34 -19.07
C LYS A 136 26.23 -13.04 -20.10
N ASP A 137 27.51 -13.21 -19.80
CA ASP A 137 28.45 -13.91 -20.68
C ASP A 137 28.08 -15.38 -20.83
N ASN A 138 27.67 -16.04 -19.73
CA ASN A 138 27.23 -17.43 -19.77
C ASN A 138 25.94 -17.61 -20.58
N ILE A 139 24.99 -16.69 -20.46
CA ILE A 139 23.78 -16.68 -21.28
C ILE A 139 24.13 -16.52 -22.77
N GLN A 140 25.04 -15.59 -23.10
CA GLN A 140 25.47 -15.41 -24.49
C GLN A 140 26.11 -16.68 -25.05
N LYS A 141 27.05 -17.28 -24.31
CA LYS A 141 27.70 -18.56 -24.70
C LYS A 141 26.69 -19.69 -24.82
N LEU A 142 25.68 -19.75 -23.96
CA LEU A 142 24.61 -20.73 -24.06
C LEU A 142 23.85 -20.59 -25.39
N TYR A 143 23.44 -19.39 -25.74
CA TYR A 143 22.73 -19.16 -27.01
C TYR A 143 23.60 -19.46 -28.24
N GLU A 144 24.89 -19.09 -28.21
CA GLU A 144 25.83 -19.41 -29.28
C GLU A 144 25.99 -20.95 -29.46
N LYS A 145 26.09 -21.71 -28.34
CA LYS A 145 26.16 -23.17 -28.41
C LYS A 145 24.86 -23.80 -28.87
N LEU A 146 23.71 -23.31 -28.38
CA LEU A 146 22.39 -23.75 -28.84
C LEU A 146 22.25 -23.61 -30.37
N GLU A 147 22.80 -22.52 -30.97
CA GLU A 147 22.70 -22.30 -32.40
C GLU A 147 23.70 -23.12 -33.22
N ASN A 148 24.89 -23.40 -32.69
CA ASN A 148 25.98 -23.97 -33.46
C ASN A 148 26.14 -25.50 -33.26
N GLU A 149 25.84 -26.02 -32.07
CA GLU A 149 26.17 -27.41 -31.71
C GLU A 149 24.95 -28.36 -31.81
N LEU A 150 23.72 -27.84 -31.70
CA LEU A 150 22.53 -28.67 -31.65
C LEU A 150 21.86 -28.87 -33.03
N SER A 151 21.31 -30.05 -33.23
CA SER A 151 20.48 -30.30 -34.40
C SER A 151 19.16 -29.49 -34.34
N PRO A 152 18.51 -29.24 -35.48
CA PRO A 152 17.24 -28.49 -35.53
C PRO A 152 16.15 -29.06 -34.62
N ARG A 153 16.16 -30.36 -34.42
CA ARG A 153 15.18 -31.09 -33.60
C ARG A 153 15.45 -30.92 -32.11
N GLU A 154 16.71 -30.95 -31.70
CA GLU A 154 17.15 -30.70 -30.33
C GLU A 154 16.86 -29.25 -29.93
N LYS A 155 17.21 -28.30 -30.79
CA LYS A 155 16.89 -26.89 -30.60
C LYS A 155 15.39 -26.68 -30.34
N LEU A 156 14.54 -27.29 -31.19
CA LEU A 156 13.10 -27.14 -31.07
C LEU A 156 12.58 -27.69 -29.74
N VAL A 157 13.05 -28.86 -29.32
CA VAL A 157 12.64 -29.49 -28.06
C VAL A 157 13.08 -28.64 -26.86
N LEU A 158 14.34 -28.14 -26.83
CA LEU A 158 14.83 -27.29 -25.77
C LEU A 158 14.13 -25.93 -25.73
N LYS A 159 13.88 -25.33 -26.91
CA LYS A 159 13.12 -24.08 -27.03
C LYS A 159 11.74 -24.20 -26.39
N MET A 160 11.01 -25.25 -26.70
CA MET A 160 9.70 -25.51 -26.15
C MET A 160 9.74 -25.89 -24.67
N ARG A 161 10.76 -26.61 -24.24
CA ARG A 161 10.88 -27.10 -22.86
C ARG A 161 11.17 -25.99 -21.86
N TYR A 162 12.05 -25.07 -22.24
CA TYR A 162 12.56 -23.99 -21.36
C TYR A 162 12.07 -22.59 -21.74
N GLY A 163 11.12 -22.50 -22.66
CA GLY A 163 10.56 -21.21 -23.08
C GLY A 163 11.61 -20.27 -23.69
N LEU A 164 12.65 -20.78 -24.32
CA LEU A 164 13.73 -19.96 -24.88
C LEU A 164 13.21 -19.01 -25.97
N TYR A 165 13.87 -17.87 -26.14
CA TYR A 165 13.49 -16.82 -27.09
C TYR A 165 12.10 -16.22 -26.82
N GLN A 166 11.75 -16.05 -25.53
CA GLN A 166 10.44 -15.52 -25.08
C GLN A 166 9.23 -16.41 -25.42
N GLY A 167 9.48 -17.70 -25.61
CA GLY A 167 8.42 -18.68 -25.81
C GLY A 167 7.77 -19.13 -24.49
N GLU A 168 6.69 -19.89 -24.60
CA GLU A 168 6.05 -20.57 -23.46
C GLU A 168 6.78 -21.88 -23.13
N GLU A 169 6.75 -22.25 -21.83
CA GLU A 169 7.29 -23.51 -21.36
C GLU A 169 6.26 -24.63 -21.50
N TYR A 170 6.70 -25.75 -22.11
CA TYR A 170 5.87 -26.93 -22.30
C TYR A 170 6.41 -28.14 -21.54
N THR A 171 5.52 -28.99 -21.06
CA THR A 171 5.91 -30.27 -20.46
C THR A 171 6.34 -31.26 -21.54
N GLN A 172 7.20 -32.24 -21.16
CA GLN A 172 7.58 -33.32 -22.12
C GLN A 172 6.40 -34.02 -22.78
N ARG A 173 5.23 -34.11 -22.12
CA ARG A 173 4.02 -34.72 -22.65
C ARG A 173 3.38 -33.87 -23.75
N GLU A 174 3.31 -32.57 -23.52
CA GLU A 174 2.79 -31.59 -24.47
C GLU A 174 3.67 -31.50 -25.72
N ILE A 175 5.00 -31.43 -25.52
CA ILE A 175 5.98 -31.45 -26.60
C ILE A 175 5.82 -32.75 -27.45
N ALA A 176 5.68 -33.89 -26.77
CA ALA A 176 5.48 -35.15 -27.44
C ALA A 176 4.20 -35.15 -28.29
N ALA A 177 3.11 -34.59 -27.75
CA ALA A 177 1.83 -34.47 -28.48
C ALA A 177 1.95 -33.54 -29.70
N GLN A 178 2.62 -32.37 -29.53
CA GLN A 178 2.78 -31.39 -30.61
C GLN A 178 3.68 -31.93 -31.75
N LEU A 179 4.75 -32.67 -31.38
CA LEU A 179 5.72 -33.18 -32.35
C LEU A 179 5.35 -34.57 -32.90
N GLY A 180 4.26 -35.19 -32.43
CA GLY A 180 3.82 -36.54 -32.86
C GLY A 180 4.81 -37.64 -32.49
N ILE A 181 5.51 -37.56 -31.36
CA ILE A 181 6.53 -38.50 -30.90
C ILE A 181 6.22 -39.00 -29.47
N SER A 182 6.91 -40.03 -29.02
CA SER A 182 6.73 -40.54 -27.67
C SER A 182 7.38 -39.62 -26.64
N ARG A 183 6.80 -39.47 -25.42
CA ARG A 183 7.38 -38.77 -24.31
C ARG A 183 8.81 -39.24 -23.97
N SER A 184 9.04 -40.56 -24.03
CA SER A 184 10.35 -41.15 -23.78
C SER A 184 11.41 -40.70 -24.78
N TYR A 185 10.99 -40.41 -26.02
CA TYR A 185 11.88 -39.88 -27.04
C TYR A 185 12.21 -38.41 -26.80
N VAL A 186 11.23 -37.60 -26.38
CA VAL A 186 11.49 -36.21 -25.94
C VAL A 186 12.49 -36.19 -24.80
N SER A 187 12.32 -37.02 -23.76
CA SER A 187 13.25 -37.12 -22.62
C SER A 187 14.66 -37.55 -23.04
N ARG A 188 14.80 -38.38 -24.07
CA ARG A 188 16.14 -38.76 -24.60
C ARG A 188 16.80 -37.59 -25.33
N ILE A 189 16.04 -36.89 -26.15
CA ILE A 189 16.52 -35.67 -26.83
C ILE A 189 17.01 -34.63 -25.80
N GLU A 190 16.20 -34.34 -24.78
CA GLU A 190 16.54 -33.38 -23.71
C GLU A 190 17.81 -33.77 -22.94
N LYS A 191 18.10 -35.07 -22.77
CA LYS A 191 19.31 -35.55 -22.11
C LYS A 191 20.55 -35.57 -22.98
N SER A 192 20.38 -35.67 -24.29
CA SER A 192 21.51 -35.75 -25.22
C SER A 192 21.95 -34.37 -25.73
N ALA A 193 21.07 -33.39 -25.67
CA ALA A 193 21.32 -32.00 -26.01
C ALA A 193 21.93 -31.23 -24.83
#